data_5946c5de12c041c433a4dd793b4e8d29
#
_entry.id   5946c5de12c041c433a4dd793b4e8d29
#
_cell.length_a   1.000
_cell.length_b   1.000
_cell.length_c   1.000
_cell.angle_alpha   90.00
_cell.angle_beta   90.00
_cell.angle_gamma   90.00
#
_symmetry.space_group_name_H-M   'P 1'
#
loop_
_entity.id
_entity.type
_entity.pdbx_description
1 polymer ?
#
loop_
_entity_poly.entity_id
_entity_poly.type
_entity_poly.pdbx_seq_one_letter_code
_entity_poly.pdbx_strand_id
1 'polypeptide(L)'
;LILSCMLAFSASATFGQGYQFTEVVTVPATPVKNQAATGTCWCFATTSFMESELLRMGKGTYDLSEMFIVRQKYMNQLQDNYLRRGDGNIGQGSLSHTFMNAYRQVGIVPEEVYTGINYDSEKHNHSEMVRYMHAIADVAVKAKQRSPEYDKLIANLFDTYLGKLPEKFTYKGKEYTPKSFAESLGLNMDDYIELTSFTHHPYYVKFDVEVPDNWEHSLMYNLPLDEMMQTVDYALNNGYTVCWDGDVSEKGFSFTNGVAINPEVKKVEDLSNTDRARFEKLGEKERLEEV
;
A
#
# COMPACT_ATOMS: atom_id res chain seq x y z
N LEU A 1 34.00 41.30 -10.58
CA LEU A 1 34.33 39.87 -10.29
C LEU A 1 33.16 39.27 -9.57
N ILE A 2 32.33 38.49 -10.27
CA ILE A 2 31.21 37.75 -9.70
C ILE A 2 31.70 36.32 -9.50
N LEU A 3 31.82 35.90 -8.24
CA LEU A 3 32.23 34.56 -7.86
C LEU A 3 30.96 33.70 -7.84
N SER A 4 30.79 32.82 -8.84
CA SER A 4 29.71 31.85 -8.92
C SER A 4 30.08 30.66 -8.04
N CYS A 5 29.39 30.48 -6.90
CA CYS A 5 29.45 29.26 -6.09
C CYS A 5 28.61 28.18 -6.76
N MET A 6 29.26 27.25 -7.46
CA MET A 6 28.67 25.97 -7.79
C MET A 6 28.56 25.12 -6.52
N LEU A 7 27.36 24.97 -6.01
CA LEU A 7 27.03 23.92 -5.01
C LEU A 7 27.02 22.59 -5.74
N ALA A 8 28.09 21.83 -5.59
CA ALA A 8 28.10 20.41 -5.95
C ALA A 8 27.24 19.65 -4.92
N PHE A 9 26.07 19.20 -5.33
CA PHE A 9 25.34 18.19 -4.59
C PHE A 9 26.11 16.88 -4.70
N SER A 10 26.87 16.55 -3.68
CA SER A 10 27.41 15.21 -3.49
C SER A 10 26.26 14.30 -3.06
N ALA A 11 25.78 13.46 -3.96
CA ALA A 11 24.94 12.33 -3.61
C ALA A 11 25.71 11.47 -2.62
N SER A 12 25.24 11.40 -1.39
CA SER A 12 25.78 10.52 -0.36
C SER A 12 25.37 9.10 -0.73
N ALA A 13 26.27 8.32 -1.35
CA ALA A 13 26.09 6.92 -1.55
C ALA A 13 26.04 6.24 -0.14
N THR A 14 24.89 5.72 0.24
CA THR A 14 24.74 4.91 1.44
C THR A 14 25.37 3.55 1.20
N PHE A 15 26.50 3.29 1.84
CA PHE A 15 27.23 2.02 1.77
C PHE A 15 26.53 1.00 2.68
N GLY A 16 25.81 0.03 2.09
CA GLY A 16 25.38 -1.17 2.81
C GLY A 16 26.53 -2.15 2.92
N GLN A 17 26.93 -2.51 4.14
CA GLN A 17 27.87 -3.60 4.52
C GLN A 17 28.86 -4.12 3.45
N GLY A 18 29.56 -3.22 2.73
CA GLY A 18 30.55 -3.59 1.71
C GLY A 18 29.99 -3.83 0.30
N TYR A 19 28.69 -3.76 0.09
CA TYR A 19 28.08 -3.79 -1.24
C TYR A 19 28.13 -2.40 -1.88
N GLN A 20 28.43 -2.37 -3.17
CA GLN A 20 28.41 -1.14 -3.99
C GLN A 20 27.25 -1.25 -4.97
N PHE A 21 26.38 -0.24 -4.96
CA PHE A 21 25.25 -0.16 -5.87
C PHE A 21 25.51 0.92 -6.93
N THR A 22 25.14 0.62 -8.17
CA THR A 22 25.09 1.60 -9.25
C THR A 22 23.65 1.99 -9.46
N GLU A 23 23.35 3.29 -9.35
CA GLU A 23 22.04 3.83 -9.69
C GLU A 23 21.86 3.76 -11.21
N VAL A 24 20.84 3.02 -11.66
CA VAL A 24 20.56 2.85 -13.10
C VAL A 24 19.44 3.79 -13.53
N VAL A 25 18.37 3.88 -12.74
CA VAL A 25 17.22 4.75 -13.01
C VAL A 25 16.72 5.35 -11.70
N THR A 26 16.49 6.66 -11.70
CA THR A 26 15.80 7.35 -10.60
C THR A 26 14.56 8.06 -11.13
N VAL A 27 13.41 7.70 -10.60
CA VAL A 27 12.14 8.36 -10.89
C VAL A 27 11.76 9.26 -9.72
N PRO A 28 11.37 10.54 -9.95
CA PRO A 28 10.95 11.42 -8.87
C PRO A 28 9.82 10.85 -8.04
N ALA A 29 9.97 10.89 -6.73
CA ALA A 29 8.98 10.43 -5.76
C ALA A 29 8.86 11.42 -4.60
N THR A 30 7.77 11.34 -3.85
CA THR A 30 7.61 12.07 -2.59
C THR A 30 8.44 11.44 -1.47
N PRO A 31 8.75 12.17 -0.38
CA PRO A 31 9.48 11.62 0.75
C PRO A 31 8.79 10.41 1.38
N VAL A 32 9.58 9.44 1.83
CA VAL A 32 9.06 8.24 2.55
C VAL A 32 8.39 8.67 3.84
N LYS A 33 7.18 8.13 4.08
CA LYS A 33 6.39 8.34 5.29
C LYS A 33 6.46 7.12 6.21
N ASN A 34 6.26 7.34 7.51
CA ASN A 34 6.37 6.30 8.51
C ASN A 34 4.98 5.84 8.99
N GLN A 35 4.60 4.62 8.66
CA GLN A 35 3.35 4.00 9.12
C GLN A 35 3.32 3.73 10.64
N ALA A 36 4.47 3.83 11.32
CA ALA A 36 4.65 3.55 12.73
C ALA A 36 4.10 2.17 13.18
N ALA A 37 3.32 2.10 14.25
CA ALA A 37 2.79 0.86 14.82
C ALA A 37 1.46 0.44 14.16
N THR A 38 1.47 0.30 12.83
CA THR A 38 0.33 -0.18 12.05
C THR A 38 0.75 -1.17 10.99
N GLY A 39 -0.17 -2.04 10.55
CA GLY A 39 0.00 -2.92 9.39
C GLY A 39 -0.60 -2.30 8.12
N THR A 40 -0.34 -1.00 7.87
CA THR A 40 -0.93 -0.26 6.75
C THR A 40 0.09 0.06 5.64
N CYS A 41 1.18 -0.71 5.53
CA CYS A 41 2.23 -0.54 4.53
C CYS A 41 1.67 -0.48 3.09
N TRP A 42 0.71 -1.32 2.78
CA TRP A 42 -0.01 -1.33 1.50
C TRP A 42 -0.56 0.05 1.12
N CYS A 43 -1.14 0.77 2.10
CA CYS A 43 -1.72 2.09 1.86
C CYS A 43 -0.62 3.16 1.70
N PHE A 44 0.40 3.14 2.55
CA PHE A 44 1.53 4.07 2.45
C PHE A 44 2.28 3.92 1.11
N ALA A 45 2.54 2.67 0.69
CA ALA A 45 3.19 2.41 -0.59
C ALA A 45 2.33 2.86 -1.78
N THR A 46 1.02 2.55 -1.77
CA THR A 46 0.12 2.95 -2.86
C THR A 46 -0.10 4.46 -2.88
N THR A 47 -0.19 5.13 -1.72
CA THR A 47 -0.28 6.60 -1.66
C THR A 47 0.96 7.24 -2.26
N SER A 48 2.16 6.79 -1.88
CA SER A 48 3.42 7.28 -2.45
C SER A 48 3.51 7.06 -3.96
N PHE A 49 3.01 5.92 -4.45
CA PHE A 49 2.89 5.65 -5.88
C PHE A 49 1.95 6.66 -6.57
N MET A 50 0.77 6.94 -6.01
CA MET A 50 -0.18 7.92 -6.56
C MET A 50 0.36 9.36 -6.52
N GLU A 51 1.08 9.73 -5.47
CA GLU A 51 1.76 11.02 -5.37
C GLU A 51 2.85 11.16 -6.44
N SER A 52 3.59 10.09 -6.72
CA SER A 52 4.58 10.03 -7.78
C SER A 52 3.95 10.17 -9.17
N GLU A 53 2.78 9.57 -9.37
CA GLU A 53 2.00 9.76 -10.60
C GLU A 53 1.55 11.22 -10.78
N LEU A 54 1.14 11.90 -9.71
CA LEU A 54 0.83 13.32 -9.76
C LEU A 54 2.05 14.17 -10.15
N LEU A 55 3.24 13.83 -9.65
CA LEU A 55 4.50 14.45 -10.08
C LEU A 55 4.76 14.21 -11.57
N ARG A 56 4.66 12.96 -12.03
CA ARG A 56 4.83 12.58 -13.44
C ARG A 56 3.84 13.30 -14.36
N MET A 57 2.59 13.47 -13.92
CA MET A 57 1.54 14.19 -14.66
C MET A 57 1.73 15.73 -14.64
N GLY A 58 2.76 16.24 -13.96
CA GLY A 58 3.00 17.68 -13.84
C GLY A 58 1.98 18.41 -12.95
N LYS A 59 1.28 17.70 -12.09
CA LYS A 59 0.29 18.29 -11.15
C LYS A 59 0.94 18.95 -9.93
N GLY A 60 2.23 18.68 -9.70
CA GLY A 60 3.00 19.14 -8.56
C GLY A 60 3.00 18.14 -7.39
N THR A 61 3.57 18.58 -6.27
CA THR A 61 3.70 17.75 -5.08
C THR A 61 2.43 17.82 -4.25
N TYR A 62 1.95 16.64 -3.88
CA TYR A 62 0.84 16.44 -2.95
C TYR A 62 1.30 15.56 -1.79
N ASP A 63 0.66 15.73 -0.66
CA ASP A 63 0.75 14.91 0.54
C ASP A 63 -0.67 14.42 0.84
N LEU A 64 -0.97 13.17 0.47
CA LEU A 64 -2.32 12.59 0.52
C LEU A 64 -2.48 11.77 1.80
N SER A 65 -3.67 11.79 2.38
CA SER A 65 -3.96 11.08 3.62
C SER A 65 -4.14 9.58 3.40
N GLU A 66 -3.21 8.79 3.91
CA GLU A 66 -3.33 7.33 3.97
C GLU A 66 -4.48 6.91 4.88
N MET A 67 -4.62 7.59 6.01
CA MET A 67 -5.61 7.21 7.02
C MET A 67 -7.05 7.46 6.59
N PHE A 68 -7.28 8.37 5.66
CA PHE A 68 -8.60 8.56 5.06
C PHE A 68 -9.04 7.28 4.29
N ILE A 69 -8.13 6.69 3.55
CA ILE A 69 -8.33 5.42 2.82
C ILE A 69 -8.40 4.23 3.79
N VAL A 70 -7.49 4.15 4.76
CA VAL A 70 -7.45 3.08 5.76
C VAL A 70 -8.75 3.01 6.55
N ARG A 71 -9.30 4.15 6.94
CA ARG A 71 -10.60 4.21 7.62
C ARG A 71 -11.73 3.62 6.76
N GLN A 72 -11.78 3.96 5.48
CA GLN A 72 -12.78 3.42 4.57
C GLN A 72 -12.61 1.90 4.39
N LYS A 73 -11.38 1.43 4.26
CA LYS A 73 -11.06 0.01 4.22
C LYS A 73 -11.60 -0.73 5.46
N TYR A 74 -11.37 -0.22 6.65
CA TYR A 74 -11.90 -0.83 7.88
C TYR A 74 -13.43 -0.91 7.88
N MET A 75 -14.12 0.15 7.42
CA MET A 75 -15.58 0.13 7.26
C MET A 75 -16.03 -0.98 6.29
N ASN A 76 -15.36 -1.11 5.16
CA ASN A 76 -15.68 -2.11 4.15
C ASN A 76 -15.45 -3.54 4.67
N GLN A 77 -14.33 -3.77 5.37
CA GLN A 77 -14.03 -5.08 5.98
C GLN A 77 -15.06 -5.49 7.04
N LEU A 78 -15.48 -4.57 7.88
CA LEU A 78 -16.51 -4.84 8.88
C LEU A 78 -17.84 -5.22 8.24
N GLN A 79 -18.19 -4.57 7.13
CA GLN A 79 -19.38 -4.92 6.36
C GLN A 79 -19.24 -6.28 5.68
N ASP A 80 -18.10 -6.57 5.06
CA ASP A 80 -17.83 -7.87 4.44
C ASP A 80 -17.87 -9.00 5.47
N ASN A 81 -17.20 -8.85 6.60
CA ASN A 81 -17.21 -9.82 7.70
C ASN A 81 -18.63 -10.10 8.21
N TYR A 82 -19.46 -9.06 8.36
CA TYR A 82 -20.86 -9.25 8.77
C TYR A 82 -21.65 -10.07 7.73
N LEU A 83 -21.50 -9.73 6.45
CA LEU A 83 -22.19 -10.43 5.36
C LEU A 83 -21.73 -11.89 5.23
N ARG A 84 -20.47 -12.18 5.51
CA ARG A 84 -19.89 -13.53 5.56
C ARG A 84 -20.10 -14.25 6.88
N ARG A 85 -20.89 -13.68 7.79
CA ARG A 85 -21.22 -14.28 9.09
C ARG A 85 -20.00 -14.53 10.00
N GLY A 86 -18.97 -13.72 9.88
CA GLY A 86 -17.73 -13.79 10.65
C GLY A 86 -16.55 -14.43 9.93
N ASP A 87 -16.76 -14.97 8.73
CA ASP A 87 -15.69 -15.58 7.92
C ASP A 87 -14.94 -14.55 7.03
N GLY A 88 -15.22 -13.25 7.18
CA GLY A 88 -14.48 -12.19 6.52
C GLY A 88 -13.18 -11.85 7.26
N ASN A 89 -12.15 -11.43 6.52
CA ASN A 89 -10.91 -10.96 7.10
C ASN A 89 -11.11 -9.57 7.75
N ILE A 90 -10.81 -9.43 9.04
CA ILE A 90 -10.70 -8.15 9.74
C ILE A 90 -9.25 -8.00 10.19
N GLY A 91 -8.53 -7.07 9.60
CA GLY A 91 -7.12 -6.85 9.93
C GLY A 91 -6.62 -5.50 9.45
N GLN A 92 -5.33 -5.26 9.57
CA GLN A 92 -4.72 -4.01 9.11
C GLN A 92 -4.19 -4.11 7.69
N GLY A 93 -3.77 -5.32 7.28
CA GLY A 93 -3.25 -5.62 5.96
C GLY A 93 -4.30 -5.48 4.84
N SER A 94 -3.83 -5.22 3.65
CA SER A 94 -4.59 -5.21 2.39
C SER A 94 -3.61 -5.08 1.22
N LEU A 95 -4.13 -4.89 0.00
CA LEU A 95 -3.35 -4.74 -1.21
C LEU A 95 -3.69 -3.42 -1.95
N SER A 96 -2.96 -3.08 -2.98
CA SER A 96 -3.06 -1.78 -3.67
C SER A 96 -4.45 -1.50 -4.26
N HIS A 97 -5.16 -2.52 -4.76
CA HIS A 97 -6.53 -2.36 -5.28
C HIS A 97 -7.51 -1.81 -4.24
N THR A 98 -7.30 -2.11 -2.95
CA THR A 98 -8.14 -1.56 -1.87
C THR A 98 -8.03 -0.04 -1.78
N PHE A 99 -6.83 0.53 -2.01
CA PHE A 99 -6.69 1.98 -2.15
C PHE A 99 -7.53 2.49 -3.32
N MET A 100 -7.39 1.87 -4.48
CA MET A 100 -8.11 2.28 -5.70
C MET A 100 -9.63 2.20 -5.52
N ASN A 101 -10.13 1.13 -4.89
CA ASN A 101 -11.54 0.94 -4.60
C ASN A 101 -12.07 1.98 -3.60
N ALA A 102 -11.35 2.23 -2.51
CA ALA A 102 -11.73 3.25 -1.53
C ALA A 102 -11.68 4.66 -2.15
N TYR A 103 -10.66 4.97 -2.96
CA TYR A 103 -10.57 6.23 -3.69
C TYR A 103 -11.78 6.44 -4.60
N ARG A 104 -12.18 5.42 -5.38
CA ARG A 104 -13.42 5.47 -6.19
C ARG A 104 -14.65 5.67 -5.32
N GLN A 105 -14.71 5.05 -4.14
CA GLN A 105 -15.87 5.08 -3.26
C GLN A 105 -16.04 6.41 -2.53
N VAL A 106 -14.97 6.96 -1.96
CA VAL A 106 -15.05 8.13 -1.05
C VAL A 106 -14.19 9.32 -1.46
N GLY A 107 -13.33 9.19 -2.47
CA GLY A 107 -12.34 10.20 -2.84
C GLY A 107 -11.10 10.15 -1.96
N ILE A 108 -10.44 11.28 -1.80
CA ILE A 108 -9.21 11.45 -1.01
C ILE A 108 -9.16 12.87 -0.43
N VAL A 109 -8.35 13.08 0.59
CA VAL A 109 -8.06 14.40 1.16
C VAL A 109 -6.55 14.56 1.35
N PRO A 110 -6.04 15.81 1.47
CA PRO A 110 -4.65 16.04 1.88
C PRO A 110 -4.39 15.54 3.31
N GLU A 111 -3.16 15.13 3.60
CA GLU A 111 -2.73 14.70 4.95
C GLU A 111 -2.95 15.79 6.01
N GLU A 112 -2.68 17.06 5.70
CA GLU A 112 -2.93 18.19 6.60
C GLU A 112 -4.39 18.38 6.99
N VAL A 113 -5.34 17.81 6.22
CA VAL A 113 -6.77 17.85 6.49
C VAL A 113 -7.23 16.69 7.36
N TYR A 114 -6.59 15.54 7.23
CA TYR A 114 -6.95 14.34 7.97
C TYR A 114 -5.73 13.46 8.21
N THR A 115 -5.10 13.62 9.35
CA THR A 115 -3.92 12.85 9.75
C THR A 115 -4.25 11.46 10.26
N GLY A 116 -5.50 11.19 10.64
CA GLY A 116 -5.89 9.92 11.25
C GLY A 116 -5.30 9.67 12.63
N ILE A 117 -4.88 10.72 13.33
CA ILE A 117 -4.42 10.66 14.73
C ILE A 117 -5.34 11.58 15.55
N ASN A 118 -6.13 10.99 16.46
CA ASN A 118 -7.03 11.72 17.34
C ASN A 118 -6.92 11.20 18.79
N TYR A 119 -5.72 10.85 19.21
CA TYR A 119 -5.38 10.39 20.55
C TYR A 119 -4.01 10.97 20.93
N ASP A 120 -3.66 10.89 22.19
CA ASP A 120 -2.42 11.49 22.73
C ASP A 120 -1.17 10.73 22.22
N SER A 121 -0.85 10.93 20.96
CA SER A 121 0.34 10.37 20.29
C SER A 121 0.64 11.16 19.02
N GLU A 122 1.93 11.27 18.68
CA GLU A 122 2.40 11.80 17.39
C GLU A 122 2.58 10.71 16.32
N LYS A 123 2.30 9.45 16.67
CA LYS A 123 2.53 8.29 15.80
C LYS A 123 1.29 7.41 15.75
N HIS A 124 1.04 6.85 14.58
CA HIS A 124 -0.03 5.89 14.39
C HIS A 124 0.16 4.63 15.25
N ASN A 125 -0.91 4.19 15.90
CA ASN A 125 -1.00 2.90 16.59
C ASN A 125 -2.44 2.39 16.55
N HIS A 126 -2.68 1.38 15.74
CA HIS A 126 -4.01 0.81 15.55
C HIS A 126 -4.29 -0.42 16.41
N SER A 127 -3.34 -0.86 17.24
CA SER A 127 -3.44 -2.13 17.98
C SER A 127 -4.67 -2.23 18.89
N GLU A 128 -5.03 -1.15 19.58
CA GLU A 128 -6.20 -1.12 20.46
C GLU A 128 -7.49 -0.99 19.67
N MET A 129 -7.54 -0.06 18.73
CA MET A 129 -8.70 0.17 17.87
C MET A 129 -9.13 -1.12 17.14
N VAL A 130 -8.17 -1.86 16.58
CA VAL A 130 -8.44 -3.11 15.87
C VAL A 130 -9.02 -4.18 16.80
N ARG A 131 -8.57 -4.27 18.05
CA ARG A 131 -9.19 -5.17 19.05
C ARG A 131 -10.64 -4.82 19.34
N TYR A 132 -10.97 -3.52 19.43
CA TYR A 132 -12.37 -3.09 19.56
C TYR A 132 -13.17 -3.38 18.30
N MET A 133 -12.60 -3.21 17.11
CA MET A 133 -13.24 -3.60 15.85
C MET A 133 -13.67 -5.07 15.88
N HIS A 134 -12.76 -5.98 16.23
CA HIS A 134 -13.05 -7.41 16.35
C HIS A 134 -14.16 -7.66 17.37
N ALA A 135 -14.08 -7.07 18.57
CA ALA A 135 -15.08 -7.28 19.60
C ALA A 135 -16.49 -6.83 19.17
N ILE A 136 -16.60 -5.66 18.52
CA ILE A 136 -17.88 -5.14 18.02
C ILE A 136 -18.41 -6.01 16.87
N ALA A 137 -17.54 -6.43 15.95
CA ALA A 137 -17.89 -7.29 14.84
C ALA A 137 -18.42 -8.66 15.34
N ASP A 138 -17.74 -9.26 16.30
CA ASP A 138 -18.13 -10.51 16.92
C ASP A 138 -19.54 -10.44 17.56
N VAL A 139 -19.83 -9.35 18.27
CA VAL A 139 -21.17 -9.16 18.85
C VAL A 139 -22.23 -9.05 17.75
N ALA A 140 -21.93 -8.31 16.68
CA ALA A 140 -22.86 -8.14 15.56
C ALA A 140 -23.14 -9.45 14.81
N VAL A 141 -22.12 -10.26 14.57
CA VAL A 141 -22.23 -11.55 13.87
C VAL A 141 -23.02 -12.57 14.70
N LYS A 142 -22.80 -12.62 16.02
CA LYS A 142 -23.49 -13.55 16.94
C LYS A 142 -24.94 -13.18 17.23
N ALA A 143 -25.34 -11.93 16.95
CA ALA A 143 -26.70 -11.49 17.14
C ALA A 143 -27.64 -12.07 16.06
N LYS A 144 -28.91 -12.35 16.44
CA LYS A 144 -29.93 -12.76 15.44
C LYS A 144 -30.16 -11.69 14.36
N GLN A 145 -30.04 -10.44 14.76
CA GLN A 145 -30.18 -9.27 13.90
C GLN A 145 -29.16 -8.21 14.33
N ARG A 146 -28.48 -7.61 13.37
CA ARG A 146 -27.56 -6.50 13.62
C ARG A 146 -28.30 -5.33 14.27
N SER A 147 -27.74 -4.79 15.34
CA SER A 147 -28.30 -3.61 15.99
C SER A 147 -28.39 -2.42 15.02
N PRO A 148 -29.48 -1.62 15.03
CA PRO A 148 -29.53 -0.36 14.29
C PRO A 148 -28.41 0.63 14.67
N GLU A 149 -27.85 0.49 15.89
CA GLU A 149 -26.78 1.34 16.39
C GLU A 149 -25.37 0.91 15.94
N TYR A 150 -25.26 -0.24 15.25
CA TYR A 150 -23.96 -0.81 14.86
C TYR A 150 -23.10 0.16 14.06
N ASP A 151 -23.67 0.76 13.01
CA ASP A 151 -22.92 1.66 12.13
C ASP A 151 -22.46 2.91 12.88
N LYS A 152 -23.27 3.40 13.82
CA LYS A 152 -22.92 4.53 14.69
C LYS A 152 -21.82 4.18 15.70
N LEU A 153 -21.86 2.97 16.27
CA LEU A 153 -20.81 2.49 17.18
C LEU A 153 -19.47 2.42 16.47
N ILE A 154 -19.45 1.87 15.27
CA ILE A 154 -18.24 1.78 14.45
C ILE A 154 -17.74 3.15 14.04
N ALA A 155 -18.63 4.04 13.58
CA ALA A 155 -18.25 5.41 13.23
C ALA A 155 -17.65 6.15 14.44
N ASN A 156 -18.25 6.03 15.64
CA ASN A 156 -17.75 6.63 16.86
C ASN A 156 -16.39 6.04 17.30
N LEU A 157 -16.17 4.73 17.12
CA LEU A 157 -14.87 4.13 17.35
C LEU A 157 -13.80 4.79 16.48
N PHE A 158 -14.05 4.88 15.17
CA PHE A 158 -13.10 5.50 14.26
C PHE A 158 -12.95 7.00 14.49
N ASP A 159 -14.03 7.72 14.84
CA ASP A 159 -13.94 9.13 15.21
C ASP A 159 -13.04 9.34 16.43
N THR A 160 -13.09 8.40 17.39
CA THR A 160 -12.27 8.46 18.60
C THR A 160 -10.78 8.29 18.30
N TYR A 161 -10.42 7.35 17.43
CA TYR A 161 -9.01 7.03 17.15
C TYR A 161 -8.45 7.80 15.95
N LEU A 162 -9.22 7.93 14.88
CA LEU A 162 -8.75 8.48 13.62
C LEU A 162 -9.24 9.91 13.35
N GLY A 163 -10.14 10.42 14.18
CA GLY A 163 -10.78 11.71 13.97
C GLY A 163 -11.98 11.66 13.03
N LYS A 164 -12.78 12.72 13.06
CA LYS A 164 -13.97 12.85 12.20
C LYS A 164 -13.60 13.08 10.76
N LEU A 165 -14.30 12.40 9.86
CA LEU A 165 -14.13 12.63 8.43
C LEU A 165 -14.57 14.03 8.03
N PRO A 166 -13.77 14.76 7.24
CA PRO A 166 -14.17 16.06 6.71
C PRO A 166 -15.22 15.88 5.61
N GLU A 167 -16.38 16.53 5.76
CA GLU A 167 -17.38 16.62 4.68
C GLU A 167 -16.92 17.62 3.61
N LYS A 168 -16.34 18.72 4.07
CA LYS A 168 -15.77 19.80 3.27
C LYS A 168 -14.51 20.32 3.93
N PHE A 169 -13.58 20.81 3.13
CA PHE A 169 -12.33 21.42 3.60
C PHE A 169 -11.81 22.46 2.61
N THR A 170 -10.94 23.32 3.09
CA THR A 170 -10.22 24.28 2.23
C THR A 170 -8.79 23.81 2.05
N TYR A 171 -8.34 23.71 0.81
CA TYR A 171 -6.97 23.38 0.45
C TYR A 171 -6.46 24.34 -0.62
N LYS A 172 -5.32 24.97 -0.37
CA LYS A 172 -4.71 25.99 -1.27
C LYS A 172 -5.72 27.07 -1.69
N GLY A 173 -6.56 27.52 -0.73
CA GLY A 173 -7.52 28.62 -0.91
C GLY A 173 -8.82 28.25 -1.66
N LYS A 174 -9.05 26.99 -1.97
CA LYS A 174 -10.27 26.50 -2.61
C LYS A 174 -11.00 25.48 -1.72
N GLU A 175 -12.35 25.58 -1.68
CA GLU A 175 -13.18 24.62 -0.97
C GLU A 175 -13.37 23.34 -1.80
N TYR A 176 -13.29 22.19 -1.13
CA TYR A 176 -13.48 20.87 -1.71
C TYR A 176 -14.32 19.98 -0.78
N THR A 177 -14.95 18.98 -1.39
CA THR A 177 -15.30 17.72 -0.74
C THR A 177 -14.21 16.69 -1.06
N PRO A 178 -14.11 15.56 -0.34
CA PRO A 178 -13.14 14.50 -0.69
C PRO A 178 -13.25 14.03 -2.15
N LYS A 179 -14.47 13.94 -2.66
CA LYS A 179 -14.73 13.57 -4.07
C LYS A 179 -14.25 14.63 -5.05
N SER A 180 -14.62 15.89 -4.84
CA SER A 180 -14.23 16.96 -5.76
C SER A 180 -12.72 17.24 -5.72
N PHE A 181 -12.07 16.96 -4.60
CA PHE A 181 -10.62 17.01 -4.51
C PHE A 181 -9.99 15.87 -5.34
N ALA A 182 -10.46 14.63 -5.17
CA ALA A 182 -10.02 13.50 -5.98
C ALA A 182 -10.18 13.76 -7.49
N GLU A 183 -11.32 14.27 -7.91
CA GLU A 183 -11.57 14.66 -9.31
C GLU A 183 -10.56 15.72 -9.82
N SER A 184 -10.21 16.69 -8.97
CA SER A 184 -9.26 17.76 -9.33
C SER A 184 -7.83 17.26 -9.55
N LEU A 185 -7.46 16.14 -8.93
CA LEU A 185 -6.17 15.49 -9.12
C LEU A 185 -6.05 14.87 -10.52
N GLY A 186 -7.16 14.39 -11.09
CA GLY A 186 -7.19 13.80 -12.42
C GLY A 186 -6.59 12.39 -12.49
N LEU A 187 -6.44 11.73 -11.35
CA LEU A 187 -6.06 10.32 -11.29
C LEU A 187 -7.26 9.45 -11.71
N ASN A 188 -7.05 8.58 -12.69
CA ASN A 188 -8.02 7.58 -13.09
C ASN A 188 -7.57 6.21 -12.59
N MET A 189 -8.28 5.63 -11.63
CA MET A 189 -7.92 4.35 -11.01
C MET A 189 -8.01 3.16 -11.99
N ASP A 190 -8.60 3.32 -13.16
CA ASP A 190 -8.68 2.28 -14.19
C ASP A 190 -7.42 2.22 -15.10
N ASP A 191 -6.52 3.21 -14.96
CA ASP A 191 -5.24 3.25 -15.68
C ASP A 191 -4.16 2.38 -15.01
N TYR A 192 -4.44 1.82 -13.83
CA TYR A 192 -3.49 1.04 -13.04
C TYR A 192 -3.85 -0.44 -13.05
N ILE A 193 -2.85 -1.28 -13.11
CA ILE A 193 -2.99 -2.73 -13.15
C ILE A 193 -2.10 -3.37 -12.09
N GLU A 194 -2.62 -4.40 -11.43
CA GLU A 194 -1.85 -5.25 -10.53
C GLU A 194 -1.36 -6.48 -11.29
N LEU A 195 -0.05 -6.71 -11.21
CA LEU A 195 0.64 -7.84 -11.80
C LEU A 195 1.11 -8.79 -10.71
N THR A 196 1.14 -10.06 -11.04
CA THR A 196 1.67 -11.11 -10.18
C THR A 196 2.33 -12.21 -11.02
N SER A 197 3.08 -13.11 -10.39
CA SER A 197 3.73 -14.22 -11.06
C SER A 197 3.63 -15.48 -10.22
N PHE A 198 2.62 -16.30 -10.49
CA PHE A 198 2.39 -17.58 -9.83
C PHE A 198 2.28 -18.72 -10.82
N THR A 199 2.96 -19.84 -10.55
CA THR A 199 3.02 -21.00 -11.46
C THR A 199 1.83 -21.92 -11.36
N HIS A 200 1.06 -21.88 -10.26
CA HIS A 200 -0.11 -22.73 -10.05
C HIS A 200 -1.37 -22.24 -10.77
N HIS A 201 -1.33 -21.02 -11.35
CA HIS A 201 -2.36 -20.49 -12.23
C HIS A 201 -1.83 -20.27 -13.65
N PRO A 202 -2.68 -20.37 -14.70
CA PRO A 202 -2.27 -20.05 -16.06
C PRO A 202 -1.74 -18.62 -16.16
N TYR A 203 -0.69 -18.44 -16.96
CA TYR A 203 -0.20 -17.11 -17.31
C TYR A 203 -1.17 -16.40 -18.30
N TYR A 204 -1.07 -15.09 -18.37
CA TYR A 204 -1.84 -14.18 -19.23
C TYR A 204 -3.35 -14.16 -18.92
N VAL A 205 -3.74 -14.55 -17.73
CA VAL A 205 -5.10 -14.45 -17.22
C VAL A 205 -5.10 -13.71 -15.90
N LYS A 206 -6.27 -13.19 -15.53
CA LYS A 206 -6.49 -12.64 -14.19
C LYS A 206 -7.02 -13.72 -13.27
N PHE A 207 -6.53 -13.77 -12.06
CA PHE A 207 -7.04 -14.66 -11.02
C PHE A 207 -7.06 -13.97 -9.66
N ASP A 208 -7.80 -14.54 -8.73
CA ASP A 208 -7.88 -14.14 -7.33
C ASP A 208 -6.67 -14.73 -6.60
N VAL A 209 -5.70 -13.87 -6.24
CA VAL A 209 -4.52 -14.32 -5.49
C VAL A 209 -4.94 -14.74 -4.09
N GLU A 210 -4.62 -15.99 -3.74
CA GLU A 210 -5.07 -16.66 -2.51
C GLU A 210 -4.23 -16.23 -1.29
N VAL A 211 -4.25 -14.95 -0.97
CA VAL A 211 -3.63 -14.40 0.23
C VAL A 211 -4.67 -13.70 1.11
N PRO A 212 -4.56 -13.78 2.44
CA PRO A 212 -5.57 -13.21 3.34
C PRO A 212 -5.80 -11.71 3.14
N ASP A 213 -4.79 -10.99 2.68
CA ASP A 213 -4.85 -9.55 2.43
C ASP A 213 -5.61 -9.19 1.14
N ASN A 214 -5.86 -10.17 0.25
CA ASN A 214 -6.78 -10.03 -0.89
C ASN A 214 -8.23 -10.32 -0.47
N TRP A 215 -8.67 -9.74 0.63
CA TRP A 215 -10.01 -9.94 1.20
C TRP A 215 -11.15 -9.42 0.29
N GLU A 216 -10.84 -8.52 -0.64
CA GLU A 216 -11.78 -8.04 -1.68
C GLU A 216 -11.90 -8.98 -2.88
N HIS A 217 -11.09 -10.05 -2.94
CA HIS A 217 -11.05 -10.99 -4.06
C HIS A 217 -10.79 -10.30 -5.41
N SER A 218 -9.94 -9.31 -5.41
CA SER A 218 -9.54 -8.61 -6.63
C SER A 218 -8.66 -9.49 -7.50
N LEU A 219 -8.83 -9.32 -8.81
CA LEU A 219 -8.14 -10.13 -9.80
C LEU A 219 -6.85 -9.47 -10.24
N MET A 220 -5.71 -10.14 -10.08
CA MET A 220 -4.40 -9.72 -10.54
C MET A 220 -4.03 -10.42 -11.83
N TYR A 221 -3.30 -9.75 -12.71
CA TYR A 221 -2.88 -10.30 -13.99
C TYR A 221 -1.61 -11.12 -13.81
N ASN A 222 -1.68 -12.41 -14.12
CA ASN A 222 -0.57 -13.35 -13.93
C ASN A 222 0.35 -13.36 -15.15
N LEU A 223 1.64 -13.11 -14.91
CA LEU A 223 2.67 -13.11 -15.96
C LEU A 223 3.80 -14.07 -15.57
N PRO A 224 4.54 -14.62 -16.57
CA PRO A 224 5.84 -15.19 -16.28
C PRO A 224 6.73 -14.16 -15.55
N LEU A 225 7.51 -14.61 -14.56
CA LEU A 225 8.33 -13.73 -13.72
C LEU A 225 9.24 -12.82 -14.55
N ASP A 226 9.83 -13.34 -15.62
CA ASP A 226 10.69 -12.55 -16.51
C ASP A 226 9.94 -11.41 -17.21
N GLU A 227 8.71 -11.67 -17.67
CA GLU A 227 7.91 -10.66 -18.34
C GLU A 227 7.38 -9.63 -17.36
N MET A 228 7.05 -10.04 -16.13
CA MET A 228 6.71 -9.12 -15.04
C MET A 228 7.89 -8.19 -14.74
N MET A 229 9.11 -8.73 -14.59
CA MET A 229 10.30 -7.92 -14.33
C MET A 229 10.67 -7.01 -15.52
N GLN A 230 10.52 -7.49 -16.78
CA GLN A 230 10.68 -6.65 -17.96
C GLN A 230 9.67 -5.49 -18.00
N THR A 231 8.44 -5.73 -17.51
CA THR A 231 7.42 -4.69 -17.40
C THR A 231 7.81 -3.64 -16.36
N VAL A 232 8.36 -4.06 -15.21
CA VAL A 232 8.93 -3.16 -14.19
C VAL A 232 10.05 -2.31 -14.78
N ASP A 233 11.02 -2.94 -15.45
CA ASP A 233 12.13 -2.24 -16.09
C ASP A 233 11.64 -1.24 -17.14
N TYR A 234 10.68 -1.65 -17.96
CA TYR A 234 10.07 -0.77 -18.95
C TYR A 234 9.40 0.44 -18.30
N ALA A 235 8.62 0.24 -17.24
CA ALA A 235 7.94 1.31 -16.52
C ALA A 235 8.96 2.32 -15.97
N LEU A 236 9.97 1.87 -15.24
CA LEU A 236 11.00 2.72 -14.67
C LEU A 236 11.79 3.51 -15.73
N ASN A 237 12.19 2.85 -16.83
CA ASN A 237 12.91 3.51 -17.92
C ASN A 237 12.05 4.52 -18.70
N ASN A 238 10.73 4.47 -18.55
CA ASN A 238 9.80 5.44 -19.14
C ASN A 238 9.27 6.47 -18.12
N GLY A 239 9.87 6.56 -16.93
CA GLY A 239 9.57 7.58 -15.92
C GLY A 239 8.32 7.27 -15.09
N TYR A 240 7.84 6.03 -15.07
CA TYR A 240 6.79 5.57 -14.18
C TYR A 240 7.40 4.97 -12.91
N THR A 241 6.75 5.16 -11.77
CA THR A 241 7.07 4.42 -10.56
C THR A 241 6.33 3.08 -10.55
N VAL A 242 6.74 2.20 -9.64
CA VAL A 242 6.11 0.89 -9.42
C VAL A 242 5.81 0.75 -7.94
N CYS A 243 4.57 0.41 -7.59
CA CYS A 243 4.23 0.00 -6.23
C CYS A 243 4.56 -1.49 -6.10
N TRP A 244 5.51 -1.81 -5.22
CA TRP A 244 5.96 -3.17 -4.98
C TRP A 244 5.42 -3.68 -3.65
N ASP A 245 4.85 -4.87 -3.67
CA ASP A 245 4.49 -5.64 -2.49
C ASP A 245 5.29 -6.95 -2.48
N GLY A 246 5.96 -7.25 -1.38
CA GLY A 246 6.85 -8.39 -1.29
C GLY A 246 7.20 -8.73 0.16
N ASP A 247 7.74 -9.94 0.35
CA ASP A 247 8.18 -10.41 1.64
C ASP A 247 9.41 -9.62 2.13
N VAL A 248 9.33 -9.12 3.34
CA VAL A 248 10.41 -8.40 4.05
C VAL A 248 11.00 -9.21 5.21
N SER A 249 10.58 -10.47 5.38
CA SER A 249 11.05 -11.37 6.44
C SER A 249 12.38 -12.05 6.11
N GLU A 250 12.84 -11.96 4.87
CA GLU A 250 14.08 -12.55 4.39
C GLU A 250 15.31 -12.06 5.17
N LYS A 251 16.24 -12.96 5.48
CA LYS A 251 17.46 -12.65 6.25
C LYS A 251 18.34 -11.57 5.61
N GLY A 252 18.27 -11.43 4.29
CA GLY A 252 18.98 -10.42 3.54
C GLY A 252 18.33 -9.05 3.52
N PHE A 253 17.10 -8.93 4.05
CA PHE A 253 16.41 -7.65 4.17
C PHE A 253 16.87 -6.91 5.43
N SER A 254 17.57 -5.80 5.27
CA SER A 254 18.12 -5.01 6.37
C SER A 254 17.66 -3.56 6.33
N PHE A 255 16.68 -3.22 7.14
CA PHE A 255 16.21 -1.83 7.32
C PHE A 255 17.34 -0.89 7.77
N THR A 256 18.17 -1.36 8.71
CA THR A 256 19.26 -0.55 9.27
C THR A 256 20.30 -0.17 8.22
N ASN A 257 20.57 -1.06 7.26
CA ASN A 257 21.54 -0.84 6.20
C ASN A 257 20.90 -0.34 4.88
N GLY A 258 19.56 -0.28 4.81
CA GLY A 258 18.84 0.15 3.62
C GLY A 258 19.05 -0.76 2.40
N VAL A 259 19.21 -2.08 2.64
CA VAL A 259 19.48 -3.06 1.58
C VAL A 259 18.61 -4.30 1.72
N ALA A 260 18.28 -4.92 0.59
CA ALA A 260 17.68 -6.24 0.49
C ALA A 260 18.54 -7.07 -0.46
N ILE A 261 19.16 -8.13 0.04
CA ILE A 261 20.16 -8.92 -0.70
C ILE A 261 19.88 -10.39 -0.48
N ASN A 262 19.91 -11.18 -1.54
CA ASN A 262 19.97 -12.63 -1.42
C ASN A 262 21.46 -13.07 -1.29
N PRO A 263 21.93 -13.44 -0.07
CA PRO A 263 23.34 -13.76 0.16
C PRO A 263 23.79 -15.09 -0.46
N GLU A 264 22.86 -15.92 -0.88
CA GLU A 264 23.15 -17.23 -1.51
C GLU A 264 23.49 -17.07 -3.00
N VAL A 265 23.26 -15.91 -3.58
CA VAL A 265 23.52 -15.66 -4.99
C VAL A 265 24.89 -15.02 -5.18
N LYS A 266 25.76 -15.72 -5.86
CA LYS A 266 27.13 -15.28 -6.14
C LYS A 266 27.26 -14.41 -7.40
N LYS A 267 26.29 -14.46 -8.33
CA LYS A 267 26.24 -13.68 -9.57
C LYS A 267 24.81 -13.43 -10.02
N VAL A 268 24.56 -12.27 -10.61
CA VAL A 268 23.23 -11.91 -11.17
C VAL A 268 22.78 -12.91 -12.26
N GLU A 269 23.72 -13.48 -12.99
CA GLU A 269 23.47 -14.49 -14.03
C GLU A 269 22.97 -15.83 -13.45
N ASP A 270 23.32 -16.14 -12.18
CA ASP A 270 22.87 -17.33 -11.47
C ASP A 270 21.46 -17.18 -10.87
N LEU A 271 20.95 -15.93 -10.70
CA LEU A 271 19.58 -15.62 -10.26
C LEU A 271 18.50 -16.08 -11.24
N SER A 272 18.85 -16.24 -12.52
CA SER A 272 17.85 -16.30 -13.56
C SER A 272 17.02 -17.58 -13.62
N ASN A 273 17.54 -18.76 -13.28
CA ASN A 273 16.84 -20.02 -13.52
C ASN A 273 16.67 -20.91 -12.27
N THR A 274 17.63 -20.94 -11.36
CA THR A 274 17.59 -21.86 -10.22
C THR A 274 16.85 -21.27 -9.03
N ASP A 275 16.98 -19.95 -8.84
CA ASP A 275 16.28 -19.25 -7.75
C ASP A 275 14.81 -19.00 -8.08
N ARG A 276 14.46 -18.82 -9.35
CA ARG A 276 13.06 -18.78 -9.79
C ARG A 276 12.32 -20.07 -9.45
N ALA A 277 12.91 -21.23 -9.82
CA ALA A 277 12.33 -22.52 -9.49
C ALA A 277 12.27 -22.77 -7.97
N ARG A 278 13.12 -22.09 -7.19
CA ARG A 278 13.13 -22.16 -5.73
C ARG A 278 12.06 -21.23 -5.12
N PHE A 279 11.90 -20.01 -5.61
CA PHE A 279 10.80 -19.10 -5.24
C PHE A 279 9.44 -19.69 -5.61
N GLU A 280 9.33 -20.26 -6.80
CA GLU A 280 8.14 -20.96 -7.24
C GLU A 280 7.83 -22.16 -6.33
N LYS A 281 8.84 -22.94 -5.95
CA LYS A 281 8.70 -24.07 -5.03
C LYS A 281 8.47 -23.67 -3.57
N LEU A 282 9.06 -22.57 -3.10
CA LEU A 282 8.86 -22.08 -1.73
C LEU A 282 7.46 -21.52 -1.56
N GLY A 283 6.94 -20.76 -2.54
CA GLY A 283 5.57 -20.32 -2.55
C GLY A 283 4.54 -21.46 -2.52
N GLU A 284 4.81 -22.56 -3.23
CA GLU A 284 4.00 -23.78 -3.15
C GLU A 284 4.17 -24.49 -1.79
N LYS A 285 5.38 -24.54 -1.27
CA LYS A 285 5.69 -25.27 -0.04
C LYS A 285 5.17 -24.56 1.21
N GLU A 286 5.33 -23.24 1.30
CA GLU A 286 4.78 -22.47 2.43
C GLU A 286 3.26 -22.58 2.50
N ARG A 287 2.56 -22.56 1.38
CA ARG A 287 1.10 -22.74 1.35
C ARG A 287 0.65 -24.15 1.71
N LEU A 288 1.45 -25.18 1.41
CA LEU A 288 1.15 -26.56 1.76
C LEU A 288 1.52 -26.90 3.22
N GLU A 289 2.38 -26.10 3.87
CA GLU A 289 2.75 -26.26 5.28
C GLU A 289 1.82 -25.47 6.24
N GLU A 290 1.04 -24.50 5.72
CA GLU A 290 0.03 -23.74 6.49
C GLU A 290 -1.37 -24.38 6.46
N VAL A 291 -1.57 -25.48 5.76
CA VAL A 291 -2.77 -26.29 5.70
C VAL A 291 -2.51 -27.61 6.44
#